data_7fae9ea04450a0763c9ec436793dbc8f
#
_entry.id   7fae9ea04450a0763c9ec436793dbc8f
#
_cell.length_a   1.000
_cell.length_b   1.000
_cell.length_c   1.000
_cell.angle_alpha   90.00
_cell.angle_beta   90.00
_cell.angle_gamma   90.00
#
_symmetry.space_group_name_H-M   'P 1'
#
loop_
_entity.id
_entity.type
_entity.pdbx_description
1 polymer ?
#
loop_
_entity_poly.entity_id
_entity_poly.type
_entity_poly.pdbx_seq_one_letter_code
_entity_poly.pdbx_strand_id
1 'polypeptide(L)' 'EYHIRPADIEMELRIYQHDQILYHKPTVEDILPIMDRIITADKVINKIREEEG' A
#
# COMPACT_ATOMS: atom_id res chain seq x y z
N GLU A 1 -19.28 -2.26 10.45
CA GLU A 1 -18.79 -2.09 9.09
C GLU A 1 -17.46 -1.41 9.06
N TYR A 2 -16.60 -1.95 8.24
CA TYR A 2 -15.25 -1.40 8.10
C TYR A 2 -15.21 -0.45 6.91
N HIS A 3 -14.84 0.79 7.20
CA HIS A 3 -14.53 1.76 6.17
C HIS A 3 -13.08 2.10 6.29
N ILE A 4 -12.29 1.76 5.27
CA ILE A 4 -10.89 2.10 5.28
C ILE A 4 -10.76 3.55 4.84
N ARG A 5 -10.20 4.36 5.73
CA ARG A 5 -10.02 5.77 5.46
C ARG A 5 -8.76 5.97 4.61
N PRO A 6 -8.72 7.04 3.80
CA PRO A 6 -7.50 7.34 3.06
C PRO A 6 -6.27 7.42 3.95
N ALA A 7 -6.42 7.94 5.17
CA ALA A 7 -5.30 8.03 6.10
C ALA A 7 -4.75 6.65 6.48
N ASP A 8 -5.64 5.66 6.58
CA ASP A 8 -5.22 4.32 6.92
C ASP A 8 -4.40 3.70 5.79
N ILE A 9 -4.80 3.96 4.55
CA ILE A 9 -4.07 3.47 3.38
C ILE A 9 -2.69 4.13 3.32
N GLU A 10 -2.62 5.42 3.59
CA GLU A 10 -1.35 6.12 3.58
C GLU A 10 -0.42 5.58 4.67
N MET A 11 -0.99 5.26 5.83
CA MET A 11 -0.19 4.70 6.91
C MET A 11 0.36 3.33 6.52
N GLU A 12 -0.45 2.50 5.88
CA GLU A 12 0.02 1.20 5.43
C GLU A 12 1.13 1.31 4.40
N LEU A 13 1.01 2.28 3.50
CA LEU A 13 2.07 2.55 2.53
C LEU A 13 3.37 2.93 3.24
N ARG A 14 3.28 3.74 4.28
CA ARG A 14 4.46 4.15 5.03
C ARG A 14 5.10 2.97 5.76
N ILE A 15 4.27 2.13 6.36
CA ILE A 15 4.77 0.94 7.04
C ILE A 15 5.46 0.02 6.04
N TYR A 16 4.86 -0.15 4.89
CA TYR A 16 5.45 -0.97 3.84
C TYR A 16 6.80 -0.40 3.38
N GLN A 17 6.85 0.92 3.14
CA GLN A 17 8.09 1.55 2.73
C GLN A 17 9.18 1.37 3.76
N HIS A 18 8.81 1.51 5.04
CA HIS A 18 9.76 1.34 6.13
C HIS A 18 10.29 -0.09 6.18
N ASP A 19 9.39 -1.07 6.04
CA ASP A 19 9.75 -2.47 6.08
C ASP A 19 10.70 -2.85 4.94
N GLN A 20 10.42 -2.34 3.75
CA GLN A 20 11.16 -2.71 2.56
C GLN A 20 12.33 -1.76 2.29
N ILE A 21 12.50 -0.72 3.12
CA ILE A 21 13.56 0.27 2.97
C ILE A 21 13.54 0.84 1.55
N LEU A 22 12.35 1.26 1.12
CA LEU A 22 12.20 1.83 -0.21
C LEU A 22 12.56 3.31 -0.21
N TYR A 23 13.25 3.73 -1.26
CA TYR A 23 13.63 5.13 -1.43
C TYR A 23 12.74 5.85 -2.43
N HIS A 24 11.71 5.16 -2.92
CA HIS A 24 10.79 5.73 -3.88
C HIS A 24 9.37 5.29 -3.49
N LYS A 25 8.39 5.88 -4.18
CA LYS A 25 7.01 5.50 -3.96
C LYS A 25 6.81 4.04 -4.34
N PRO A 26 6.12 3.25 -3.52
CA PRO A 26 5.91 1.84 -3.84
C PRO A 26 5.04 1.70 -5.09
N THR A 27 5.31 0.66 -5.85
CA THR A 27 4.51 0.32 -7.03
C THR A 27 3.66 -0.91 -6.73
N VAL A 28 2.73 -1.21 -7.65
CA VAL A 28 1.91 -2.40 -7.51
C VAL A 28 2.79 -3.65 -7.45
N GLU A 29 3.83 -3.68 -8.26
CA GLU A 29 4.73 -4.83 -8.30
C GLU A 29 5.47 -5.02 -6.99
N ASP A 30 5.76 -3.92 -6.28
CA ASP A 30 6.43 -4.00 -5.00
C ASP A 30 5.52 -4.65 -3.95
N ILE A 31 4.22 -4.41 -4.03
CA ILE A 31 3.27 -4.85 -3.00
C ILE A 31 2.76 -6.25 -3.26
N LEU A 32 2.61 -6.66 -4.52
CA LEU A 32 2.06 -7.97 -4.85
C LEU A 32 2.74 -9.12 -4.09
N PRO A 33 4.09 -9.16 -4.01
CA PRO A 33 4.75 -10.28 -3.34
C PRO A 33 4.48 -10.36 -1.83
N ILE A 34 4.00 -9.28 -1.23
CA ILE A 34 3.81 -9.24 0.22
C ILE A 34 2.36 -8.98 0.61
N MET A 35 1.44 -9.30 -0.30
CA MET A 35 0.01 -9.06 -0.02
C MET A 35 -0.45 -9.76 1.27
N ASP A 36 0.15 -10.90 1.58
CA ASP A 36 -0.21 -11.65 2.79
C ASP A 36 0.20 -10.92 4.06
N ARG A 37 1.17 -10.02 3.97
CA ARG A 37 1.75 -9.36 5.13
C ARG A 37 1.10 -8.02 5.42
N ILE A 38 0.40 -7.46 4.44
CA ILE A 38 -0.31 -6.20 4.60
C ILE A 38 -1.80 -6.48 4.54
N ILE A 39 -2.49 -6.17 5.63
CA ILE A 39 -3.89 -6.55 5.78
C ILE A 39 -4.77 -5.99 4.66
N THR A 40 -4.50 -4.77 4.22
CA THR A 40 -5.30 -4.14 3.18
C THR A 40 -4.47 -3.88 1.92
N ALA A 41 -3.62 -4.85 1.57
CA ALA A 41 -2.73 -4.69 0.42
C ALA A 41 -3.50 -4.39 -0.87
N ASP A 42 -4.65 -5.03 -1.05
CA ASP A 42 -5.47 -4.77 -2.22
C ASP A 42 -5.92 -3.31 -2.29
N LYS A 43 -6.23 -2.72 -1.15
CA LYS A 43 -6.61 -1.31 -1.09
C LYS A 43 -5.43 -0.41 -1.42
N VAL A 44 -4.25 -0.77 -0.92
CA VAL A 44 -3.04 -0.03 -1.21
C VAL A 44 -2.74 -0.06 -2.70
N ILE A 45 -2.88 -1.24 -3.32
CA ILE A 45 -2.66 -1.38 -4.76
C ILE A 45 -3.64 -0.51 -5.53
N ASN A 46 -4.91 -0.51 -5.14
CA ASN A 46 -5.90 0.31 -5.80
C ASN A 46 -5.56 1.79 -5.69
N LYS A 47 -5.08 2.21 -4.53
CA LYS A 47 -4.68 3.59 -4.32
C LYS A 47 -3.55 3.98 -5.26
N ILE A 48 -2.56 3.11 -5.41
CA ILE A 48 -1.44 3.36 -6.30
C ILE A 48 -1.93 3.50 -7.74
N ARG A 49 -2.83 2.60 -8.15
CA ARG A 49 -3.38 2.63 -9.51
C ARG A 49 -4.14 3.93 -9.78
N GLU A 50 -4.89 4.40 -8.79
CA GLU A 50 -5.60 5.65 -8.94
C GLU A 50 -4.65 6.82 -9.16
N GLU A 51 -3.54 6.80 -8.45
CA GLU A 51 -2.56 7.88 -8.57
C GLU A 51 -1.80 7.83 -9.90
N GLU A 52 -1.62 6.62 -10.43
CA GLU A 52 -0.93 6.47 -11.70
C GLU A 52 -1.85 6.71 -12.89
N GLY A 53 -3.10 6.39 -12.68
CA GLY A 53 -4.07 6.49 -13.76
C GLY A 53 -4.86 7.73 -13.74
#